data_7086e2a08243b5a36d83af963310c33a
#
_entry.id   7086e2a08243b5a36d83af963310c33a
#
_cell.length_a   1.000
_cell.length_b   1.000
_cell.length_c   1.000
_cell.angle_alpha   90.00
_cell.angle_beta   90.00
_cell.angle_gamma   90.00
#
_symmetry.space_group_name_H-M   'P 1'
#
loop_
_entity.id
_entity.type
_entity.pdbx_description
1 polymer ?
#
loop_
_entity_poly.entity_id
_entity_poly.type
_entity_poly.pdbx_seq_one_letter_code
_entity_poly.pdbx_strand_id
1 'polypeptide(L)'
;ALPIYRLGEIQRLMKVFGAPYSFFFPGGHAGGSGNHAARRQNLVMFGTEMGGSGTVTPECLKICEEGVRRFLSEIGILKNSGVAPAEKETRMLHAPDFNFFCYADGDGLFEPVARLGTEVNKGDLAGYVHTPETPGSGPEPMYFDAGGVVVCQRIPGRIMRGDCLYHLGCDF
;
A
#
# COMPACT_ATOMS: atom_id res chain seq x y z
N ALA A 1 16.38 -12.14 2.21
CA ALA A 1 16.17 -10.76 1.75
C ALA A 1 17.29 -9.85 2.27
N LEU A 2 17.73 -8.87 1.49
CA LEU A 2 18.70 -7.88 1.97
C LEU A 2 18.02 -6.99 3.03
N PRO A 3 18.72 -6.63 4.13
CA PRO A 3 18.14 -5.77 5.14
C PRO A 3 17.77 -4.40 4.54
N ILE A 4 16.66 -3.83 5.00
CA ILE A 4 16.24 -2.48 4.60
C ILE A 4 17.27 -1.49 5.15
N TYR A 5 17.80 -0.66 4.26
CA TYR A 5 18.81 0.33 4.59
C TYR A 5 18.27 1.39 5.57
N ARG A 6 18.97 1.60 6.70
CA ARG A 6 18.60 2.54 7.77
C ARG A 6 17.18 2.31 8.30
N LEU A 7 16.75 1.05 8.40
CA LEU A 7 15.37 0.67 8.77
C LEU A 7 14.88 1.39 10.04
N GLY A 8 15.66 1.37 11.12
CA GLY A 8 15.24 1.98 12.38
C GLY A 8 14.93 3.48 12.27
N GLU A 9 15.70 4.20 11.45
CA GLU A 9 15.47 5.63 11.22
C GLU A 9 14.24 5.86 10.33
N ILE A 10 14.07 5.04 9.30
CA ILE A 10 12.88 5.08 8.44
C ILE A 10 11.63 4.82 9.29
N GLN A 11 11.62 3.77 10.12
CA GLN A 11 10.51 3.45 11.01
C GLN A 11 10.18 4.62 11.96
N ARG A 12 11.20 5.22 12.57
CA ARG A 12 11.00 6.38 13.44
C ARG A 12 10.33 7.54 12.71
N LEU A 13 10.81 7.87 11.53
CA LEU A 13 10.27 8.97 10.73
C LEU A 13 8.86 8.69 10.21
N MET A 14 8.56 7.44 9.83
CA MET A 14 7.21 7.03 9.45
C MET A 14 6.23 7.13 10.62
N LYS A 15 6.65 6.75 11.84
CA LYS A 15 5.84 6.94 13.07
C LYS A 15 5.54 8.42 13.32
N VAL A 16 6.54 9.27 13.17
CA VAL A 16 6.37 10.73 13.31
C VAL A 16 5.43 11.30 12.24
N PHE A 17 5.56 10.84 11.00
CA PHE A 17 4.66 11.24 9.92
C PHE A 17 3.21 10.88 10.26
N GLY A 18 2.95 9.67 10.75
CA GLY A 18 1.67 9.26 11.31
C GLY A 18 0.60 8.92 10.27
N ALA A 19 0.98 8.32 9.14
CA ALA A 19 0.02 7.68 8.24
C ALA A 19 -0.61 6.45 8.91
N PRO A 20 -1.85 6.06 8.58
CA PRO A 20 -2.49 4.88 9.17
C PRO A 20 -1.70 3.59 8.97
N TYR A 21 -1.11 3.43 7.80
CA TYR A 21 -0.30 2.28 7.43
C TYR A 21 1.06 2.73 6.89
N SER A 22 2.11 1.99 7.21
CA SER A 22 3.46 2.11 6.64
C SER A 22 3.87 0.78 6.05
N PHE A 23 4.19 0.76 4.76
CA PHE A 23 4.46 -0.46 4.03
C PHE A 23 5.94 -0.60 3.69
N PHE A 24 6.51 -1.77 3.99
CA PHE A 24 7.90 -2.11 3.68
C PHE A 24 7.98 -3.12 2.54
N PHE A 25 8.78 -2.80 1.54
CA PHE A 25 9.10 -3.71 0.44
C PHE A 25 10.44 -4.38 0.70
N PRO A 26 10.46 -5.64 1.19
CA PRO A 26 11.71 -6.37 1.40
C PRO A 26 12.39 -6.64 0.05
N GLY A 27 13.67 -6.35 -0.04
CA GLY A 27 14.47 -6.67 -1.23
C GLY A 27 14.86 -5.47 -2.10
N GLY A 28 14.35 -4.30 -1.84
CA GLY A 28 14.70 -3.07 -2.58
C GLY A 28 14.18 -3.09 -4.02
N HIS A 29 13.75 -1.95 -4.50
CA HIS A 29 13.40 -1.82 -5.91
C HIS A 29 14.64 -1.95 -6.79
N ALA A 30 14.49 -2.57 -7.96
CA ALA A 30 15.50 -2.60 -8.99
C ALA A 30 16.05 -1.21 -9.30
N GLY A 31 17.28 -1.13 -9.77
CA GLY A 31 17.97 0.14 -10.04
C GLY A 31 17.12 1.13 -10.86
N GLY A 32 17.27 2.42 -10.54
CA GLY A 32 16.53 3.51 -11.20
C GLY A 32 15.45 4.17 -10.31
N SER A 33 15.08 3.56 -9.18
CA SER A 33 14.13 4.17 -8.25
C SER A 33 14.76 5.27 -7.39
N GLY A 34 13.92 6.18 -6.84
CA GLY A 34 14.35 7.19 -5.88
C GLY A 34 15.03 6.58 -4.65
N ASN A 35 14.53 5.44 -4.15
CA ASN A 35 15.14 4.70 -3.05
C ASN A 35 16.58 4.25 -3.37
N HIS A 36 16.84 3.79 -4.60
CA HIS A 36 18.17 3.41 -5.02
C HIS A 36 19.11 4.62 -5.08
N ALA A 37 18.65 5.76 -5.60
CA ALA A 37 19.42 6.99 -5.62
C ALA A 37 19.72 7.50 -4.19
N ALA A 38 18.74 7.47 -3.30
CA ALA A 38 18.91 7.86 -1.90
C ALA A 38 19.96 7.01 -1.19
N ARG A 39 19.95 5.68 -1.36
CA ARG A 39 20.97 4.79 -0.80
C ARG A 39 22.38 5.13 -1.25
N ARG A 40 22.58 5.44 -2.55
CA ARG A 40 23.91 5.85 -3.06
C ARG A 40 24.41 7.15 -2.44
N GLN A 41 23.50 8.03 -2.05
CA GLN A 41 23.81 9.33 -1.43
C GLN A 41 23.76 9.29 0.10
N ASN A 42 23.61 8.09 0.70
CA ASN A 42 23.46 7.92 2.15
C ASN A 42 22.29 8.70 2.75
N LEU A 43 21.20 8.84 1.99
CA LEU A 43 19.98 9.54 2.41
C LEU A 43 18.90 8.56 2.88
N VAL A 44 18.12 8.98 3.88
CA VAL A 44 16.85 8.32 4.23
C VAL A 44 15.78 8.79 3.26
N MET A 45 15.02 7.85 2.74
CA MET A 45 13.89 8.13 1.86
C MET A 45 12.72 7.19 2.18
N PHE A 46 11.56 7.75 2.28
CA PHE A 46 10.28 7.06 2.17
C PHE A 46 9.32 7.94 1.35
N GLY A 47 8.33 7.33 0.74
CA GLY A 47 7.29 8.01 0.00
C GLY A 47 5.95 7.84 0.69
N THR A 48 4.96 8.60 0.25
CA THR A 48 3.56 8.40 0.66
C THR A 48 2.68 8.40 -0.59
N GLU A 49 1.70 7.52 -0.59
CA GLU A 49 0.63 7.51 -1.56
C GLU A 49 -0.66 7.92 -0.86
N MET A 50 -1.33 8.91 -1.40
CA MET A 50 -2.47 9.54 -0.75
C MET A 50 -3.68 9.52 -1.66
N GLY A 51 -4.80 9.03 -1.13
CA GLY A 51 -6.00 8.82 -1.91
C GLY A 51 -5.86 7.56 -2.74
N GLY A 52 -5.91 7.70 -4.02
CA GLY A 52 -5.86 6.64 -5.01
C GLY A 52 -6.64 7.06 -6.25
N SER A 53 -6.46 6.35 -7.37
CA SER A 53 -7.23 6.59 -8.61
C SER A 53 -7.18 8.02 -9.12
N GLY A 54 -6.13 8.78 -8.79
CA GLY A 54 -6.02 10.19 -9.15
C GLY A 54 -6.98 11.12 -8.39
N THR A 55 -7.49 10.68 -7.25
CA THR A 55 -8.40 11.48 -6.41
C THR A 55 -7.69 12.04 -5.18
N VAL A 56 -8.21 13.14 -4.66
CA VAL A 56 -7.82 13.72 -3.38
C VAL A 56 -9.02 13.71 -2.46
N THR A 57 -8.84 13.18 -1.23
CA THR A 57 -9.87 13.26 -0.19
C THR A 57 -9.43 14.21 0.92
N PRO A 58 -10.36 14.88 1.63
CA PRO A 58 -10.03 15.74 2.75
C PRO A 58 -9.19 15.05 3.82
N GLU A 59 -9.49 13.76 4.11
CA GLU A 59 -8.79 12.95 5.09
C GLU A 59 -7.33 12.70 4.68
N CYS A 60 -7.12 12.30 3.42
CA CYS A 60 -5.77 12.06 2.90
C CYS A 60 -4.95 13.35 2.84
N LEU A 61 -5.57 14.46 2.44
CA LEU A 61 -4.92 15.77 2.42
C LEU A 61 -4.48 16.19 3.83
N LYS A 62 -5.38 16.06 4.83
CA LYS A 62 -5.06 16.35 6.23
C LYS A 62 -3.89 15.51 6.74
N ILE A 63 -3.92 14.19 6.51
CA ILE A 63 -2.83 13.28 6.92
C ILE A 63 -1.50 13.73 6.30
N CYS A 64 -1.51 14.11 5.03
CA CYS A 64 -0.31 14.58 4.34
C CYS A 64 0.23 15.87 4.93
N GLU A 65 -0.60 16.91 5.02
CA GLU A 65 -0.18 18.24 5.51
C GLU A 65 0.36 18.15 6.94
N GLU A 66 -0.36 17.48 7.83
CA GLU A 66 0.07 17.30 9.21
C GLU A 66 1.32 16.42 9.30
N GLY A 67 1.37 15.32 8.52
CA GLY A 67 2.52 14.42 8.48
C GLY A 67 3.79 15.12 8.01
N VAL A 68 3.71 15.91 6.94
CA VAL A 68 4.85 16.72 6.45
C VAL A 68 5.31 17.71 7.51
N ARG A 69 4.41 18.40 8.19
CA ARG A 69 4.75 19.35 9.26
C ARG A 69 5.44 18.66 10.44
N ARG A 70 4.92 17.52 10.90
CA ARG A 70 5.56 16.71 11.94
C ARG A 70 6.95 16.25 11.51
N PHE A 71 7.08 15.74 10.31
CA PHE A 71 8.35 15.28 9.73
C PHE A 71 9.39 16.41 9.66
N LEU A 72 9.02 17.58 9.10
CA LEU A 72 9.93 18.72 8.99
C LEU A 72 10.35 19.28 10.35
N SER A 73 9.48 19.21 11.36
CA SER A 73 9.83 19.59 12.73
C SER A 73 10.79 18.59 13.36
N GLU A 74 10.55 17.28 13.15
CA GLU A 74 11.40 16.21 13.68
C GLU A 74 12.84 16.25 13.18
N ILE A 75 13.03 16.63 11.91
CA ILE A 75 14.36 16.77 11.30
C ILE A 75 14.97 18.17 11.48
N GLY A 76 14.33 19.06 12.25
CA GLY A 76 14.85 20.37 12.62
C GLY A 76 14.73 21.47 11.57
N ILE A 77 13.97 21.26 10.48
CA ILE A 77 13.68 22.29 9.46
C ILE A 77 12.66 23.29 9.98
N LEU A 78 11.61 22.81 10.65
CA LEU A 78 10.64 23.66 11.34
C LEU A 78 10.92 23.69 12.85
N LYS A 79 10.83 24.87 13.46
CA LYS A 79 10.97 25.01 14.93
C LYS A 79 9.81 24.33 15.67
N ASN A 80 8.63 24.33 15.07
CA ASN A 80 7.40 23.74 15.61
C ASN A 80 6.52 23.28 14.45
N SER A 81 5.99 22.09 14.54
CA SER A 81 5.07 21.55 13.53
C SER A 81 3.77 22.35 13.42
N GLY A 82 3.32 22.95 14.53
CA GLY A 82 2.02 23.61 14.63
C GLY A 82 0.82 22.63 14.59
N VAL A 83 1.08 21.33 14.66
CA VAL A 83 0.05 20.27 14.66
C VAL A 83 0.32 19.28 15.78
N ALA A 84 -0.73 18.60 16.25
CA ALA A 84 -0.63 17.58 17.28
C ALA A 84 0.18 16.36 16.78
N PRO A 85 0.74 15.55 17.69
CA PRO A 85 1.23 14.22 17.37
C PRO A 85 0.12 13.39 16.69
N ALA A 86 0.51 12.37 15.92
CA ALA A 86 -0.46 11.46 15.33
C ALA A 86 -1.29 10.78 16.43
N GLU A 87 -2.61 10.72 16.23
CA GLU A 87 -3.53 10.14 17.21
C GLU A 87 -3.29 8.64 17.43
N LYS A 88 -2.84 7.95 16.40
CA LYS A 88 -2.54 6.52 16.41
C LYS A 88 -1.17 6.26 15.83
N GLU A 89 -0.50 5.25 16.37
CA GLU A 89 0.74 4.76 15.78
C GLU A 89 0.44 4.10 14.43
N THR A 90 1.27 4.36 13.43
CA THR A 90 1.16 3.71 12.12
C THR A 90 1.35 2.20 12.26
N ARG A 91 0.47 1.41 11.64
CA ARG A 91 0.65 -0.05 11.54
C ARG A 91 1.68 -0.34 10.45
N MET A 92 2.75 -1.03 10.83
CA MET A 92 3.84 -1.37 9.93
C MET A 92 3.56 -2.72 9.28
N LEU A 93 3.52 -2.73 7.95
CA LEU A 93 3.14 -3.87 7.14
C LEU A 93 4.22 -4.22 6.13
N HIS A 94 4.21 -5.47 5.67
CA HIS A 94 4.99 -5.95 4.54
C HIS A 94 4.26 -7.06 3.79
N ALA A 95 4.71 -7.39 2.58
CA ALA A 95 4.31 -8.60 1.86
C ALA A 95 5.50 -9.54 1.79
N PRO A 96 5.49 -10.68 2.50
CA PRO A 96 6.61 -11.62 2.53
C PRO A 96 6.90 -12.29 1.19
N ASP A 97 5.86 -12.57 0.41
CA ASP A 97 5.93 -13.31 -0.85
C ASP A 97 4.80 -12.94 -1.82
N PHE A 98 4.75 -13.62 -2.97
CA PHE A 98 3.78 -13.34 -4.04
C PHE A 98 2.33 -13.73 -3.70
N ASN A 99 2.07 -14.54 -2.66
CA ASN A 99 0.70 -14.90 -2.26
C ASN A 99 -0.06 -13.70 -1.67
N PHE A 100 0.67 -12.63 -1.30
CA PHE A 100 0.08 -11.37 -0.86
C PHE A 100 -0.46 -10.49 -2.00
N PHE A 101 -0.31 -10.95 -3.24
CA PHE A 101 -0.84 -10.27 -4.42
C PHE A 101 -1.89 -11.16 -5.08
N CYS A 102 -3.08 -10.63 -5.32
CA CYS A 102 -4.13 -11.31 -6.07
C CYS A 102 -4.07 -10.81 -7.52
N TYR A 103 -3.75 -11.71 -8.45
CA TYR A 103 -3.67 -11.38 -9.88
C TYR A 103 -4.83 -11.98 -10.66
N ALA A 104 -5.26 -11.28 -11.72
CA ALA A 104 -6.25 -11.78 -12.65
C ALA A 104 -5.71 -12.96 -13.48
N ASP A 105 -6.46 -14.07 -13.53
CA ASP A 105 -6.14 -15.24 -14.35
C ASP A 105 -6.61 -15.10 -15.80
N GLY A 106 -7.51 -14.15 -16.06
CA GLY A 106 -8.10 -13.90 -17.39
C GLY A 106 -8.50 -12.45 -17.58
N ASP A 107 -8.95 -12.15 -18.79
CA ASP A 107 -9.51 -10.85 -19.15
C ASP A 107 -10.99 -10.78 -18.75
N GLY A 108 -11.47 -9.58 -18.38
CA GLY A 108 -12.87 -9.41 -18.02
C GLY A 108 -13.18 -8.10 -17.30
N LEU A 109 -14.29 -8.15 -16.56
CA LEU A 109 -14.69 -7.09 -15.63
C LEU A 109 -14.57 -7.62 -14.19
N PHE A 110 -13.80 -6.94 -13.39
CA PHE A 110 -13.59 -7.27 -11.99
C PHE A 110 -14.65 -6.62 -11.09
N GLU A 111 -15.33 -7.46 -10.31
CA GLU A 111 -16.24 -7.06 -9.25
C GLU A 111 -15.58 -7.31 -7.90
N PRO A 112 -15.07 -6.28 -7.20
CA PRO A 112 -14.40 -6.42 -5.92
C PRO A 112 -15.41 -6.70 -4.79
N VAL A 113 -15.05 -7.59 -3.85
CA VAL A 113 -15.82 -7.86 -2.63
C VAL A 113 -15.14 -7.26 -1.40
N ALA A 114 -13.82 -7.38 -1.28
CA ALA A 114 -13.08 -6.82 -0.16
C ALA A 114 -12.86 -5.31 -0.34
N ARG A 115 -12.74 -4.59 0.79
CA ARG A 115 -12.50 -3.15 0.83
C ARG A 115 -11.10 -2.84 1.34
N LEU A 116 -10.55 -1.70 0.92
CA LEU A 116 -9.29 -1.17 1.48
C LEU A 116 -9.37 -1.07 3.00
N GLY A 117 -8.29 -1.47 3.68
CA GLY A 117 -8.17 -1.45 5.13
C GLY A 117 -8.88 -2.60 5.87
N THR A 118 -9.57 -3.52 5.17
CA THR A 118 -10.17 -4.70 5.83
C THR A 118 -9.15 -5.81 5.99
N GLU A 119 -9.28 -6.58 7.06
CA GLU A 119 -8.56 -7.83 7.27
C GLU A 119 -9.26 -8.96 6.53
N VAL A 120 -8.48 -9.80 5.86
CA VAL A 120 -8.95 -10.99 5.14
C VAL A 120 -8.10 -12.20 5.52
N ASN A 121 -8.65 -13.39 5.34
CA ASN A 121 -7.95 -14.65 5.55
C ASN A 121 -7.64 -15.33 4.22
N LYS A 122 -6.67 -16.23 4.21
CA LYS A 122 -6.48 -17.12 3.08
C LYS A 122 -7.76 -17.91 2.81
N GLY A 123 -8.21 -17.91 1.55
CA GLY A 123 -9.43 -18.57 1.10
C GLY A 123 -10.68 -17.70 1.19
N ASP A 124 -10.62 -16.48 1.72
CA ASP A 124 -11.72 -15.55 1.65
C ASP A 124 -11.95 -15.10 0.20
N LEU A 125 -13.22 -14.84 -0.15
CA LEU A 125 -13.60 -14.36 -1.47
C LEU A 125 -13.05 -12.95 -1.70
N ALA A 126 -12.21 -12.81 -2.72
CA ALA A 126 -11.64 -11.53 -3.14
C ALA A 126 -12.60 -10.74 -4.05
N GLY A 127 -13.26 -11.44 -4.95
CA GLY A 127 -14.19 -10.84 -5.91
C GLY A 127 -14.61 -11.81 -6.99
N TYR A 128 -15.19 -11.28 -8.05
CA TYR A 128 -15.61 -12.03 -9.21
C TYR A 128 -15.06 -11.42 -10.50
N VAL A 129 -14.77 -12.26 -11.48
CA VAL A 129 -14.44 -11.86 -12.85
C VAL A 129 -15.59 -12.23 -13.76
N HIS A 130 -16.16 -11.23 -14.41
CA HIS A 130 -17.22 -11.40 -15.42
C HIS A 130 -16.61 -11.37 -16.81
N THR A 131 -17.06 -12.28 -17.70
CA THR A 131 -16.64 -12.32 -19.10
C THR A 131 -17.81 -11.85 -19.98
N PRO A 132 -17.86 -10.57 -20.36
CA PRO A 132 -18.99 -10.00 -21.12
C PRO A 132 -19.20 -10.67 -22.48
N GLU A 133 -18.16 -11.25 -23.07
CA GLU A 133 -18.17 -11.96 -24.33
C GLU A 133 -18.97 -13.29 -24.26
N THR A 134 -19.16 -13.82 -23.04
CA THR A 134 -19.91 -15.06 -22.79
C THR A 134 -20.98 -14.84 -21.72
N PRO A 135 -22.06 -14.08 -22.02
CA PRO A 135 -23.03 -13.66 -21.00
C PRO A 135 -23.77 -14.81 -20.30
N GLY A 136 -23.75 -16.01 -20.88
CA GLY A 136 -24.33 -17.21 -20.27
C GLY A 136 -23.44 -17.94 -19.27
N SER A 137 -22.16 -17.61 -19.19
CA SER A 137 -21.27 -18.12 -18.13
C SER A 137 -21.48 -17.29 -16.87
N GLY A 138 -21.60 -17.95 -15.71
CA GLY A 138 -21.59 -17.23 -14.44
C GLY A 138 -20.24 -16.53 -14.19
N PRO A 139 -20.17 -15.57 -13.24
CA PRO A 139 -18.91 -14.94 -12.87
C PRO A 139 -17.96 -15.95 -12.21
N GLU A 140 -16.68 -15.83 -12.50
CA GLU A 140 -15.63 -16.67 -11.92
C GLU A 140 -15.19 -16.08 -10.57
N PRO A 141 -15.28 -16.84 -9.45
CA PRO A 141 -14.87 -16.36 -8.15
C PRO A 141 -13.35 -16.37 -8.00
N MET A 142 -12.80 -15.34 -7.40
CA MET A 142 -11.39 -15.22 -7.04
C MET A 142 -11.23 -15.20 -5.53
N TYR A 143 -10.17 -15.83 -5.03
CA TYR A 143 -9.92 -15.98 -3.60
C TYR A 143 -8.53 -15.47 -3.23
N PHE A 144 -8.36 -15.06 -1.97
CA PHE A 144 -7.06 -14.67 -1.45
C PHE A 144 -6.18 -15.88 -1.15
N ASP A 145 -4.91 -15.85 -1.56
CA ASP A 145 -3.92 -16.87 -1.29
C ASP A 145 -3.17 -16.69 0.04
N ALA A 146 -3.31 -15.52 0.67
CA ALA A 146 -2.77 -15.18 1.98
C ALA A 146 -3.80 -14.46 2.83
N GLY A 147 -3.56 -14.38 4.14
CA GLY A 147 -4.29 -13.49 5.05
C GLY A 147 -3.52 -12.19 5.27
N GLY A 148 -4.24 -11.08 5.54
CA GLY A 148 -3.64 -9.78 5.81
C GLY A 148 -4.61 -8.63 5.65
N VAL A 149 -4.09 -7.41 5.70
CA VAL A 149 -4.84 -6.19 5.43
C VAL A 149 -4.82 -5.88 3.94
N VAL A 150 -5.96 -5.54 3.36
CA VAL A 150 -6.05 -5.04 1.98
C VAL A 150 -5.45 -3.64 1.91
N VAL A 151 -4.24 -3.50 1.33
CA VAL A 151 -3.52 -2.22 1.22
C VAL A 151 -3.65 -1.55 -0.15
N CYS A 152 -3.90 -2.34 -1.19
CA CYS A 152 -4.23 -1.83 -2.53
C CYS A 152 -5.39 -2.61 -3.13
N GLN A 153 -6.18 -1.92 -3.95
CA GLN A 153 -7.29 -2.47 -4.71
C GLN A 153 -7.28 -1.85 -6.11
N ARG A 154 -7.45 -2.69 -7.13
CA ARG A 154 -7.59 -2.20 -8.50
C ARG A 154 -8.89 -1.39 -8.65
N ILE A 155 -8.78 -0.23 -9.27
CA ILE A 155 -9.93 0.66 -9.50
C ILE A 155 -10.57 0.47 -10.89
N PRO A 156 -9.81 0.40 -12.01
CA PRO A 156 -10.44 0.12 -13.30
C PRO A 156 -11.13 -1.25 -13.27
N GLY A 157 -12.45 -1.27 -13.54
CA GLY A 157 -13.19 -2.53 -13.58
C GLY A 157 -12.73 -3.47 -14.69
N ARG A 158 -12.30 -2.93 -15.86
CA ARG A 158 -11.71 -3.74 -16.91
C ARG A 158 -10.34 -4.26 -16.48
N ILE A 159 -10.14 -5.56 -16.63
CA ILE A 159 -8.91 -6.25 -16.30
C ILE A 159 -8.40 -7.08 -17.48
N MET A 160 -7.09 -7.32 -17.46
CA MET A 160 -6.40 -8.27 -18.32
C MET A 160 -5.66 -9.30 -17.46
N ARG A 161 -5.41 -10.46 -18.02
CA ARG A 161 -4.60 -11.48 -17.38
C ARG A 161 -3.27 -10.90 -16.87
N GLY A 162 -2.99 -11.16 -15.58
CA GLY A 162 -1.78 -10.65 -14.91
C GLY A 162 -1.94 -9.26 -14.27
N ASP A 163 -3.08 -8.60 -14.42
CA ASP A 163 -3.38 -7.39 -13.66
C ASP A 163 -3.49 -7.69 -12.16
N CYS A 164 -2.84 -6.89 -11.33
CA CYS A 164 -2.95 -6.99 -9.88
C CYS A 164 -4.30 -6.41 -9.43
N LEU A 165 -5.13 -7.26 -8.81
CA LEU A 165 -6.47 -6.91 -8.32
C LEU A 165 -6.41 -6.40 -6.88
N TYR A 166 -5.61 -7.07 -6.05
CA TYR A 166 -5.38 -6.70 -4.65
C TYR A 166 -3.91 -6.90 -4.25
N HIS A 167 -3.48 -6.09 -3.31
CA HIS A 167 -2.24 -6.28 -2.59
C HIS A 167 -2.55 -6.28 -1.09
N LEU A 168 -2.07 -7.31 -0.39
CA LEU A 168 -2.22 -7.49 1.03
C LEU A 168 -0.93 -7.16 1.77
N GLY A 169 -1.05 -6.80 3.04
CA GLY A 169 0.08 -6.68 3.95
C GLY A 169 -0.19 -7.39 5.26
N CYS A 170 0.82 -8.04 5.83
CA CYS A 170 0.80 -8.52 7.20
C CYS A 170 1.76 -7.71 8.08
N ASP A 171 1.66 -7.84 9.39
CA ASP A 171 2.52 -7.10 10.33
C ASP A 171 4.00 -7.38 10.08
N PHE A 172 4.79 -6.29 10.07
CA PHE A 172 6.23 -6.31 9.76
C PHE A 172 7.07 -6.61 11.00
#